data_4eba3a1bda9f9e4ae333b2d02144af20
#
_entry.id   4eba3a1bda9f9e4ae333b2d02144af20
#
_cell.length_a   1.000
_cell.length_b   1.000
_cell.length_c   1.000
_cell.angle_alpha   90.00
_cell.angle_beta   90.00
_cell.angle_gamma   90.00
#
_symmetry.space_group_name_H-M   'P 1'
#
loop_
_entity.id
_entity.type
_entity.pdbx_description
1 polymer ?
#
loop_
_entity_poly.entity_id
_entity_poly.type
_entity_poly.pdbx_seq_one_letter_code
_entity_poly.pdbx_strand_id
1 'polypeptide(L)'
;IASCLVGSEMCIRDRPRLLIADEPTTALDVTIQAQILNTIRELQRDLGTAVIFITHDMGVVAEMADDVVVMLRGKKVEQGTVDEIFNAPKHPYTRALLAAVPRLGSLTGSDLPRRTPQTVLEGDTLREVGETREQDTARYDEPVLRVEKLTTRFDVGHNLFGRVTHRVHAVEEVSFDVYPGETLALVGESGSGKSTIGKTLQQLVAPTSGAVRYNGQDIFSMDAAGRQRLRQEIQYIFQDPYASLDPRKTVAFSIAEPIRTHGLLAGDAAIARRVGELLEQVGLKPEHAKRYPHEFSGGQRQRVCIARALASNPKLIIADESVSALDVSIQAQILNLLMDLQKDRGLSYLCLLYTSPSPRDKRQS
;
A
#
# COMPACT_ATOMS: atom_id res chain seq x y z
N ILE A 1 -3.70 3.86 -18.72
CA ILE A 1 -5.11 4.29 -18.79
C ILE A 1 -5.72 3.83 -20.12
N ALA A 2 -5.04 4.01 -21.25
CA ALA A 2 -5.58 3.65 -22.57
C ALA A 2 -5.85 2.15 -22.77
N SER A 3 -5.10 1.24 -22.16
CA SER A 3 -5.25 -0.19 -22.42
C SER A 3 -6.47 -0.82 -21.73
N CYS A 4 -6.86 -0.34 -20.56
CA CYS A 4 -8.09 -0.80 -19.89
C CYS A 4 -9.35 -0.25 -20.54
N LEU A 5 -9.32 1.01 -21.02
CA LEU A 5 -10.45 1.62 -21.73
C LEU A 5 -10.67 0.99 -23.12
N VAL A 6 -9.59 0.71 -23.85
CA VAL A 6 -9.68 0.07 -25.20
C VAL A 6 -10.31 -1.32 -25.12
N GLY A 7 -10.01 -2.10 -24.07
CA GLY A 7 -10.70 -3.39 -23.84
C GLY A 7 -12.19 -3.22 -23.57
N SER A 8 -12.55 -2.23 -22.74
CA SER A 8 -13.95 -1.92 -22.40
C SER A 8 -14.74 -1.40 -23.60
N GLU A 9 -14.16 -0.47 -24.39
CA GLU A 9 -14.81 0.06 -25.60
C GLU A 9 -15.07 -1.02 -26.65
N MET A 10 -14.18 -1.99 -26.83
CA MET A 10 -14.40 -3.11 -27.75
C MET A 10 -15.51 -4.02 -27.25
N CYS A 11 -15.56 -4.35 -25.95
CA CYS A 11 -16.63 -5.18 -25.38
C CYS A 11 -18.00 -4.49 -25.44
N ILE A 12 -18.05 -3.16 -25.31
CA ILE A 12 -19.27 -2.35 -25.32
C ILE A 12 -19.81 -2.20 -26.74
N ARG A 13 -18.94 -2.07 -27.72
CA ARG A 13 -19.29 -1.88 -29.15
C ARG A 13 -20.22 -2.98 -29.69
N ASP A 14 -20.08 -4.21 -29.20
CA ASP A 14 -20.83 -5.37 -29.68
C ASP A 14 -22.20 -5.53 -28.99
N ARG A 15 -22.59 -4.57 -28.11
CA ARG A 15 -23.86 -4.58 -27.33
C ARG A 15 -24.12 -5.93 -26.65
N PRO A 16 -23.24 -6.39 -25.76
CA PRO A 16 -23.40 -7.66 -25.10
C PRO A 16 -24.63 -7.62 -24.17
N ARG A 17 -25.30 -8.75 -24.02
CA ARG A 17 -26.40 -8.90 -23.05
C ARG A 17 -25.90 -9.04 -21.61
N LEU A 18 -24.64 -9.46 -21.42
CA LEU A 18 -23.97 -9.64 -20.14
C LEU A 18 -22.54 -9.14 -20.25
N LEU A 19 -22.14 -8.28 -19.33
CA LEU A 19 -20.76 -7.82 -19.12
C LEU A 19 -20.21 -8.45 -17.82
N ILE A 20 -19.04 -9.07 -17.88
CA ILE A 20 -18.32 -9.55 -16.69
C ILE A 20 -17.15 -8.60 -16.47
N ALA A 21 -17.17 -7.89 -15.36
CA ALA A 21 -16.12 -6.95 -14.95
C ALA A 21 -15.35 -7.54 -13.75
N ASP A 22 -14.16 -8.06 -14.03
CA ASP A 22 -13.27 -8.67 -13.04
C ASP A 22 -12.29 -7.62 -12.52
N GLU A 23 -12.52 -7.15 -11.31
CA GLU A 23 -11.75 -6.08 -10.64
C GLU A 23 -11.50 -4.84 -11.52
N PRO A 24 -12.52 -4.25 -12.16
CA PRO A 24 -12.32 -3.21 -13.18
C PRO A 24 -11.76 -1.90 -12.63
N THR A 25 -11.74 -1.74 -11.32
CA THR A 25 -11.27 -0.53 -10.63
C THR A 25 -9.97 -0.75 -9.83
N THR A 26 -9.41 -1.96 -9.86
CA THR A 26 -8.16 -2.27 -9.14
C THR A 26 -7.01 -1.43 -9.67
N ALA A 27 -6.21 -0.87 -8.77
CA ALA A 27 -5.08 0.02 -9.04
C ALA A 27 -5.44 1.35 -9.76
N LEU A 28 -6.71 1.73 -9.78
CA LEU A 28 -7.14 3.03 -10.28
C LEU A 28 -7.29 4.03 -9.13
N ASP A 29 -7.09 5.29 -9.45
CA ASP A 29 -7.42 6.34 -8.51
C ASP A 29 -8.94 6.50 -8.36
N VAL A 30 -9.37 6.98 -7.20
CA VAL A 30 -10.79 7.04 -6.86
C VAL A 30 -11.58 7.95 -7.79
N THR A 31 -10.95 8.99 -8.32
CA THR A 31 -11.58 9.88 -9.31
C THR A 31 -11.84 9.12 -10.60
N ILE A 32 -10.87 8.38 -11.09
CA ILE A 32 -11.00 7.52 -12.28
C ILE A 32 -11.92 6.33 -11.99
N GLN A 33 -11.83 5.73 -10.80
CA GLN A 33 -12.75 4.68 -10.34
C GLN A 33 -14.20 5.16 -10.44
N ALA A 34 -14.53 6.31 -9.85
CA ALA A 34 -15.88 6.88 -9.91
C ALA A 34 -16.33 7.17 -11.34
N GLN A 35 -15.46 7.65 -12.23
CA GLN A 35 -15.76 7.86 -13.63
C GLN A 35 -16.09 6.55 -14.35
N ILE A 36 -15.29 5.50 -14.13
CA ILE A 36 -15.53 4.18 -14.74
C ILE A 36 -16.84 3.58 -14.23
N LEU A 37 -17.10 3.63 -12.92
CA LEU A 37 -18.35 3.13 -12.35
C LEU A 37 -19.56 3.87 -12.91
N ASN A 38 -19.49 5.19 -13.05
CA ASN A 38 -20.56 5.98 -13.70
C ASN A 38 -20.74 5.58 -15.17
N THR A 39 -19.65 5.40 -15.92
CA THR A 39 -19.72 4.97 -17.32
C THR A 39 -20.37 3.60 -17.44
N ILE A 40 -20.02 2.64 -16.58
CA ILE A 40 -20.64 1.30 -16.59
C ILE A 40 -22.13 1.40 -16.25
N ARG A 41 -22.53 2.25 -15.29
CA ARG A 41 -23.93 2.48 -14.91
C ARG A 41 -24.74 3.10 -16.06
N GLU A 42 -24.17 4.07 -16.78
CA GLU A 42 -24.79 4.67 -17.97
C GLU A 42 -24.99 3.61 -19.07
N LEU A 43 -23.97 2.80 -19.34
CA LEU A 43 -24.05 1.72 -20.33
C LEU A 43 -25.08 0.66 -19.96
N GLN A 44 -25.15 0.27 -18.69
CA GLN A 44 -26.17 -0.66 -18.18
C GLN A 44 -27.58 -0.12 -18.45
N ARG A 45 -27.80 1.16 -18.15
CA ARG A 45 -29.09 1.82 -18.38
C ARG A 45 -29.43 1.97 -19.87
N ASP A 46 -28.48 2.40 -20.69
CA ASP A 46 -28.72 2.76 -22.08
C ASP A 46 -28.81 1.54 -23.03
N LEU A 47 -28.05 0.46 -22.68
CA LEU A 47 -28.01 -0.77 -23.48
C LEU A 47 -28.88 -1.92 -22.90
N GLY A 48 -29.35 -1.80 -21.66
CA GLY A 48 -30.03 -2.87 -20.95
C GLY A 48 -29.12 -4.09 -20.68
N THR A 49 -27.82 -3.88 -20.58
CA THR A 49 -26.82 -4.93 -20.35
C THR A 49 -26.81 -5.32 -18.89
N ALA A 50 -26.89 -6.61 -18.57
CA ALA A 50 -26.63 -7.10 -17.21
C ALA A 50 -25.14 -7.05 -16.91
N VAL A 51 -24.76 -6.71 -15.67
CA VAL A 51 -23.35 -6.61 -15.26
C VAL A 51 -23.08 -7.52 -14.07
N ILE A 52 -22.05 -8.35 -14.18
CA ILE A 52 -21.48 -9.08 -13.05
C ILE A 52 -20.19 -8.38 -12.66
N PHE A 53 -20.18 -7.79 -11.46
CA PHE A 53 -18.98 -7.22 -10.85
C PHE A 53 -18.29 -8.26 -9.98
N ILE A 54 -17.00 -8.50 -10.22
CA ILE A 54 -16.14 -9.25 -9.32
C ILE A 54 -15.21 -8.22 -8.66
N THR A 55 -15.32 -8.05 -7.36
CA THR A 55 -14.52 -7.06 -6.61
C THR A 55 -14.39 -7.46 -5.14
N HIS A 56 -13.31 -7.02 -4.51
CA HIS A 56 -13.11 -7.07 -3.06
C HIS A 56 -13.43 -5.73 -2.37
N ASP A 57 -13.75 -4.67 -3.14
CA ASP A 57 -14.09 -3.36 -2.62
C ASP A 57 -15.58 -3.28 -2.25
N MET A 58 -15.85 -3.34 -0.95
CA MET A 58 -17.21 -3.26 -0.41
C MET A 58 -17.88 -1.90 -0.68
N GLY A 59 -17.09 -0.84 -0.89
CA GLY A 59 -17.62 0.47 -1.29
C GLY A 59 -18.23 0.43 -2.69
N VAL A 60 -17.52 -0.23 -3.63
CA VAL A 60 -18.04 -0.47 -4.99
C VAL A 60 -19.28 -1.34 -4.97
N VAL A 61 -19.29 -2.40 -4.15
CA VAL A 61 -20.48 -3.27 -4.00
C VAL A 61 -21.67 -2.48 -3.51
N ALA A 62 -21.51 -1.67 -2.46
CA ALA A 62 -22.58 -0.86 -1.89
C ALA A 62 -23.14 0.18 -2.87
N GLU A 63 -22.31 0.66 -3.81
CA GLU A 63 -22.69 1.68 -4.78
C GLU A 63 -23.33 1.12 -6.05
N MET A 64 -22.88 -0.06 -6.51
CA MET A 64 -23.16 -0.56 -7.85
C MET A 64 -24.07 -1.77 -7.91
N ALA A 65 -24.10 -2.59 -6.85
CA ALA A 65 -24.80 -3.88 -6.92
C ALA A 65 -26.26 -3.79 -6.47
N ASP A 66 -27.13 -4.56 -7.11
CA ASP A 66 -28.51 -4.82 -6.66
C ASP A 66 -28.51 -6.06 -5.73
N ASP A 67 -27.86 -7.14 -6.18
CA ASP A 67 -27.70 -8.40 -5.46
C ASP A 67 -26.22 -8.73 -5.27
N VAL A 68 -25.89 -9.36 -4.16
CA VAL A 68 -24.51 -9.71 -3.77
C VAL A 68 -24.41 -11.20 -3.52
N VAL A 69 -23.36 -11.82 -4.09
CA VAL A 69 -22.95 -13.18 -3.80
C VAL A 69 -21.59 -13.15 -3.11
N VAL A 70 -21.55 -13.61 -1.86
CA VAL A 70 -20.30 -13.69 -1.09
C VAL A 70 -19.65 -15.04 -1.31
N MET A 71 -18.39 -15.04 -1.71
CA MET A 71 -17.61 -16.23 -2.02
C MET A 71 -16.49 -16.44 -1.00
N LEU A 72 -16.26 -17.69 -0.58
CA LEU A 72 -15.15 -18.07 0.26
C LEU A 72 -14.58 -19.43 -0.21
N ARG A 73 -13.28 -19.47 -0.52
CA ARG A 73 -12.57 -20.71 -0.94
C ARG A 73 -13.29 -21.45 -2.06
N GLY A 74 -13.78 -20.73 -3.06
CA GLY A 74 -14.49 -21.30 -4.21
C GLY A 74 -15.94 -21.71 -3.96
N LYS A 75 -16.49 -21.44 -2.77
CA LYS A 75 -17.87 -21.76 -2.40
C LYS A 75 -18.67 -20.48 -2.17
N LYS A 76 -19.92 -20.46 -2.62
CA LYS A 76 -20.91 -19.45 -2.24
C LYS A 76 -21.28 -19.67 -0.76
N VAL A 77 -21.07 -18.66 0.07
CA VAL A 77 -21.37 -18.70 1.51
C VAL A 77 -22.59 -17.90 1.89
N GLU A 78 -22.88 -16.81 1.16
CA GLU A 78 -24.07 -16.01 1.37
C GLU A 78 -24.53 -15.36 0.05
N GLN A 79 -25.82 -15.04 -0.05
CA GLN A 79 -26.42 -14.27 -1.14
C GLN A 79 -27.62 -13.52 -0.63
N GLY A 80 -27.82 -12.31 -1.11
CA GLY A 80 -28.95 -11.45 -0.79
C GLY A 80 -28.83 -10.10 -1.49
N THR A 81 -29.80 -9.25 -1.28
CA THR A 81 -29.74 -7.85 -1.72
C THR A 81 -28.60 -7.11 -0.99
N VAL A 82 -28.14 -5.99 -1.56
CA VAL A 82 -27.11 -5.14 -0.92
C VAL A 82 -27.54 -4.80 0.52
N ASP A 83 -28.81 -4.43 0.73
CA ASP A 83 -29.29 -4.07 2.06
C ASP A 83 -29.20 -5.23 3.05
N GLU A 84 -29.58 -6.44 2.66
CA GLU A 84 -29.49 -7.64 3.51
C GLU A 84 -28.05 -7.96 3.87
N ILE A 85 -27.14 -7.91 2.89
CA ILE A 85 -25.72 -8.23 3.12
C ILE A 85 -25.02 -7.20 4.01
N PHE A 86 -25.32 -5.91 3.85
CA PHE A 86 -24.66 -4.85 4.62
C PHE A 86 -25.26 -4.63 6.01
N ASN A 87 -26.59 -4.75 6.14
CA ASN A 87 -27.29 -4.41 7.39
C ASN A 87 -27.67 -5.63 8.23
N ALA A 88 -27.83 -6.81 7.61
CA ALA A 88 -28.24 -8.04 8.29
C ALA A 88 -27.48 -9.29 7.80
N PRO A 89 -26.13 -9.26 7.77
CA PRO A 89 -25.34 -10.40 7.31
C PRO A 89 -25.56 -11.62 8.21
N LYS A 90 -25.80 -12.77 7.62
CA LYS A 90 -26.11 -14.03 8.30
C LYS A 90 -24.84 -14.87 8.50
N HIS A 91 -24.02 -14.97 7.44
CA HIS A 91 -22.84 -15.82 7.48
C HIS A 91 -21.69 -15.17 8.29
N PRO A 92 -20.98 -15.91 9.15
CA PRO A 92 -19.87 -15.38 9.94
C PRO A 92 -18.80 -14.69 9.10
N TYR A 93 -18.44 -15.26 7.96
CA TYR A 93 -17.44 -14.66 7.06
C TYR A 93 -17.87 -13.29 6.53
N THR A 94 -19.13 -13.12 6.14
CA THR A 94 -19.66 -11.82 5.67
C THR A 94 -19.56 -10.76 6.76
N ARG A 95 -19.89 -11.12 8.01
CA ARG A 95 -19.73 -10.22 9.17
C ARG A 95 -18.29 -9.82 9.39
N ALA A 96 -17.36 -10.79 9.29
CA ALA A 96 -15.91 -10.53 9.41
C ALA A 96 -15.42 -9.60 8.31
N LEU A 97 -15.84 -9.84 7.07
CA LEU A 97 -15.48 -9.03 5.92
C LEU A 97 -15.94 -7.58 6.09
N LEU A 98 -17.19 -7.36 6.49
CA LEU A 98 -17.76 -6.02 6.72
C LEU A 98 -17.13 -5.32 7.94
N ALA A 99 -16.79 -6.07 8.99
CA ALA A 99 -16.10 -5.54 10.18
C ALA A 99 -14.67 -5.09 9.87
N ALA A 100 -14.02 -5.68 8.86
CA ALA A 100 -12.67 -5.33 8.45
C ALA A 100 -12.61 -4.04 7.62
N VAL A 101 -13.74 -3.56 7.06
CA VAL A 101 -13.81 -2.31 6.28
C VAL A 101 -13.61 -1.10 7.19
N PRO A 102 -12.58 -0.28 6.98
CA PRO A 102 -12.37 0.93 7.78
C PRO A 102 -13.54 1.90 7.57
N ARG A 103 -14.19 2.31 8.66
CA ARG A 103 -15.24 3.34 8.61
C ARG A 103 -14.61 4.71 8.86
N LEU A 104 -14.87 5.66 7.96
CA LEU A 104 -14.49 7.06 8.18
C LEU A 104 -15.09 7.53 9.51
N GLY A 105 -14.24 8.10 10.37
CA GLY A 105 -14.66 8.58 11.70
C GLY A 105 -14.67 7.52 12.80
N SER A 106 -14.30 6.26 12.55
CA SER A 106 -14.23 5.22 13.58
C SER A 106 -13.20 5.52 14.69
N LEU A 107 -12.23 6.39 14.42
CA LEU A 107 -11.24 6.88 15.37
C LEU A 107 -11.53 8.33 15.84
N THR A 108 -12.71 8.89 15.55
CA THR A 108 -13.08 10.23 16.02
C THR A 108 -13.11 10.26 17.53
N GLY A 109 -12.30 11.14 18.14
CA GLY A 109 -12.14 11.25 19.59
C GLY A 109 -11.02 10.39 20.19
N SER A 110 -10.21 9.71 19.35
CA SER A 110 -8.95 9.11 19.76
C SER A 110 -7.79 9.87 19.13
N ASP A 111 -6.88 10.38 19.94
CA ASP A 111 -5.69 11.11 19.46
C ASP A 111 -4.54 10.17 19.10
N LEU A 112 -4.67 8.88 19.39
CA LEU A 112 -3.63 7.88 19.21
C LEU A 112 -4.03 6.83 18.16
N PRO A 113 -3.07 6.31 17.39
CA PRO A 113 -3.27 5.17 16.53
C PRO A 113 -3.76 3.96 17.33
N ARG A 114 -4.72 3.24 16.79
CA ARG A 114 -5.34 2.10 17.46
C ARG A 114 -5.12 0.81 16.66
N ARG A 115 -4.48 -0.16 17.31
CA ARG A 115 -4.48 -1.54 16.83
C ARG A 115 -5.88 -2.12 17.04
N THR A 116 -6.46 -2.68 15.99
CA THR A 116 -7.80 -3.28 16.04
C THR A 116 -7.71 -4.80 16.09
N PRO A 117 -8.60 -5.47 16.84
CA PRO A 117 -8.71 -6.91 16.79
C PRO A 117 -9.01 -7.37 15.37
N GLN A 118 -8.46 -8.52 15.01
CA GLN A 118 -8.73 -9.14 13.72
C GLN A 118 -9.79 -10.21 13.91
N THR A 119 -10.80 -10.19 13.08
CA THR A 119 -11.77 -11.28 13.04
C THR A 119 -11.25 -12.37 12.11
N VAL A 120 -10.89 -13.51 12.66
CA VAL A 120 -10.41 -14.68 11.93
C VAL A 120 -11.50 -15.74 11.93
N LEU A 121 -11.69 -16.36 10.76
CA LEU A 121 -12.62 -17.48 10.63
C LEU A 121 -11.86 -18.78 10.95
N GLU A 122 -12.20 -19.41 12.09
CA GLU A 122 -11.75 -20.76 12.47
C GLU A 122 -12.90 -21.76 12.25
N GLY A 123 -12.82 -22.53 11.14
CA GLY A 123 -13.97 -23.36 10.71
C GLY A 123 -15.16 -22.46 10.31
N ASP A 124 -16.30 -22.64 10.98
CA ASP A 124 -17.52 -21.86 10.81
C ASP A 124 -17.74 -20.80 11.90
N THR A 125 -16.78 -20.64 12.82
CA THR A 125 -16.87 -19.67 13.93
C THR A 125 -15.95 -18.48 13.70
N LEU A 126 -16.47 -17.29 14.06
CA LEU A 126 -15.67 -16.07 14.12
C LEU A 126 -14.95 -16.01 15.46
N ARG A 127 -13.65 -15.77 15.41
CA ARG A 127 -12.84 -15.50 16.57
C ARG A 127 -12.15 -14.15 16.42
N GLU A 128 -12.30 -13.29 17.37
CA GLU A 128 -11.48 -12.09 17.48
C GLU A 128 -10.09 -12.47 18.01
N VAL A 129 -9.05 -12.11 17.27
CA VAL A 129 -7.66 -12.35 17.62
C VAL A 129 -6.96 -11.01 17.81
N GLY A 130 -6.35 -10.85 18.97
CA GLY A 130 -5.68 -9.63 19.38
C GLY A 130 -6.59 -8.71 20.20
N GLU A 131 -5.97 -7.72 20.82
CA GLU A 131 -6.64 -6.74 21.67
C GLU A 131 -6.67 -5.38 20.97
N THR A 132 -7.72 -4.60 21.23
CA THR A 132 -7.73 -3.18 20.93
C THR A 132 -6.69 -2.49 21.78
N ARG A 133 -5.74 -1.80 21.15
CA ARG A 133 -4.65 -1.15 21.87
C ARG A 133 -4.33 0.18 21.22
N GLU A 134 -4.36 1.22 22.01
CA GLU A 134 -3.80 2.52 21.65
C GLU A 134 -2.28 2.48 21.78
N GLN A 135 -1.61 3.12 20.86
CA GLN A 135 -0.16 3.06 20.77
C GLN A 135 0.40 4.45 20.55
N ASP A 136 1.06 4.98 21.58
CA ASP A 136 1.88 6.16 21.46
C ASP A 136 3.35 5.75 21.38
N THR A 137 3.92 5.90 20.20
CA THR A 137 5.33 5.58 19.91
C THR A 137 6.13 6.80 19.48
N ALA A 138 5.45 7.91 19.16
CA ALA A 138 6.07 9.11 18.64
C ALA A 138 6.79 9.92 19.72
N ARG A 139 7.97 10.44 19.39
CA ARG A 139 8.78 11.31 20.26
C ARG A 139 9.05 12.61 19.50
N TYR A 140 8.39 13.67 19.90
CA TYR A 140 8.40 14.97 19.20
C TYR A 140 9.54 15.91 19.65
N ASP A 141 10.71 15.37 20.04
CA ASP A 141 11.88 16.18 20.42
C ASP A 141 12.58 16.76 19.18
N GLU A 142 13.23 15.89 18.40
CA GLU A 142 13.89 16.25 17.15
C GLU A 142 13.43 15.34 16.01
N PRO A 143 13.14 15.86 14.82
CA PRO A 143 12.72 15.04 13.69
C PRO A 143 13.87 14.15 13.20
N VAL A 144 13.56 12.87 12.93
CA VAL A 144 14.47 11.93 12.28
C VAL A 144 14.68 12.30 10.81
N LEU A 145 13.63 12.83 10.17
CA LEU A 145 13.68 13.31 8.79
C LEU A 145 13.03 14.70 8.73
N ARG A 146 13.73 15.67 8.14
CA ARG A 146 13.21 17.01 7.85
C ARG A 146 13.34 17.30 6.37
N VAL A 147 12.23 17.65 5.74
CA VAL A 147 12.15 18.05 4.35
C VAL A 147 11.80 19.53 4.30
N GLU A 148 12.61 20.33 3.61
CA GLU A 148 12.46 21.78 3.53
C GLU A 148 12.38 22.23 2.07
N LYS A 149 11.21 22.75 1.65
CA LYS A 149 10.93 23.31 0.30
C LYS A 149 11.45 22.40 -0.83
N LEU A 150 11.24 21.09 -0.68
CA LEU A 150 11.70 20.13 -1.66
C LEU A 150 10.98 20.36 -2.99
N THR A 151 11.76 20.52 -4.05
CA THR A 151 11.27 20.67 -5.41
C THR A 151 11.96 19.64 -6.31
N THR A 152 11.19 18.88 -7.07
CA THR A 152 11.70 17.91 -8.04
C THR A 152 10.98 18.05 -9.35
N ARG A 153 11.75 18.37 -10.40
CA ARG A 153 11.25 18.59 -11.76
C ARG A 153 11.98 17.65 -12.73
N PHE A 154 11.27 17.18 -13.74
CA PHE A 154 11.82 16.33 -14.79
C PHE A 154 11.83 17.06 -16.12
N ASP A 155 12.98 17.10 -16.79
CA ASP A 155 13.12 17.63 -18.13
C ASP A 155 12.64 16.58 -19.15
N VAL A 156 11.54 16.85 -19.86
CA VAL A 156 10.86 15.85 -20.73
C VAL A 156 11.05 16.15 -22.22
N GLY A 157 11.47 17.34 -22.58
CA GLY A 157 11.68 17.73 -23.98
C GLY A 157 12.93 18.57 -24.13
N HIS A 158 13.69 18.27 -25.18
CA HIS A 158 14.86 19.06 -25.57
C HIS A 158 14.70 19.47 -27.04
N ASN A 159 15.12 20.68 -27.38
CA ASN A 159 15.21 21.11 -28.78
C ASN A 159 16.50 20.58 -29.44
N LEU A 160 16.66 20.82 -30.73
CA LEU A 160 17.85 20.44 -31.50
C LEU A 160 19.18 20.99 -30.92
N PHE A 161 19.13 22.02 -30.08
CA PHE A 161 20.28 22.63 -29.41
C PHE A 161 20.46 22.16 -27.95
N GLY A 162 19.74 21.09 -27.53
CA GLY A 162 19.83 20.53 -26.17
C GLY A 162 19.16 21.37 -25.07
N ARG A 163 18.43 22.45 -25.42
CA ARG A 163 17.69 23.26 -24.43
C ARG A 163 16.39 22.57 -24.05
N VAL A 164 16.11 22.56 -22.74
CA VAL A 164 14.86 22.03 -22.21
C VAL A 164 13.67 22.84 -22.70
N THR A 165 12.71 22.15 -23.32
CA THR A 165 11.49 22.77 -23.85
C THR A 165 10.27 22.54 -22.98
N HIS A 166 10.24 21.41 -22.28
CA HIS A 166 9.13 21.04 -21.38
C HIS A 166 9.67 20.45 -20.08
N ARG A 167 9.05 20.84 -18.96
CA ARG A 167 9.34 20.31 -17.62
C ARG A 167 8.06 19.80 -16.97
N VAL A 168 8.15 18.62 -16.36
CA VAL A 168 7.11 18.12 -15.47
C VAL A 168 7.48 18.53 -14.05
N HIS A 169 6.60 19.29 -13.41
CA HIS A 169 6.70 19.73 -12.02
C HIS A 169 6.09 18.63 -11.16
N ALA A 170 6.90 17.68 -10.72
CA ALA A 170 6.40 16.53 -9.96
C ALA A 170 6.25 16.82 -8.46
N VAL A 171 7.13 17.67 -7.90
CA VAL A 171 7.11 18.12 -6.51
C VAL A 171 7.48 19.60 -6.48
N GLU A 172 6.70 20.43 -5.78
CA GLU A 172 6.94 21.87 -5.68
C GLU A 172 6.87 22.33 -4.22
N GLU A 173 8.00 22.80 -3.69
CA GLU A 173 8.18 23.43 -2.38
C GLU A 173 7.56 22.69 -1.19
N VAL A 174 7.59 21.36 -1.19
CA VAL A 174 7.01 20.52 -0.13
C VAL A 174 7.91 20.54 1.10
N SER A 175 7.31 20.75 2.28
CA SER A 175 8.00 20.74 3.57
C SER A 175 7.21 19.92 4.58
N PHE A 176 7.89 19.04 5.32
CA PHE A 176 7.35 18.26 6.44
C PHE A 176 8.46 17.67 7.29
N ASP A 177 8.12 17.30 8.51
CA ASP A 177 9.00 16.60 9.44
C ASP A 177 8.43 15.21 9.74
N VAL A 178 9.32 14.23 9.99
CA VAL A 178 8.97 12.91 10.53
C VAL A 178 9.73 12.72 11.82
N TYR A 179 9.03 12.39 12.90
CA TYR A 179 9.63 12.20 14.21
C TYR A 179 9.93 10.73 14.52
N PRO A 180 10.87 10.44 15.44
CA PRO A 180 11.14 9.07 15.85
C PRO A 180 9.88 8.37 16.39
N GLY A 181 9.60 7.16 15.88
CA GLY A 181 8.43 6.38 16.27
C GLY A 181 7.10 6.89 15.72
N GLU A 182 7.10 7.93 14.86
CA GLU A 182 5.91 8.48 14.22
C GLU A 182 5.55 7.71 12.94
N THR A 183 4.26 7.72 12.62
CA THR A 183 3.75 7.39 11.28
C THR A 183 3.17 8.63 10.64
N LEU A 184 3.91 9.24 9.72
CA LEU A 184 3.44 10.36 8.91
C LEU A 184 2.80 9.83 7.62
N ALA A 185 1.60 10.26 7.31
CA ALA A 185 0.93 9.95 6.04
C ALA A 185 0.99 11.13 5.07
N LEU A 186 1.59 10.93 3.90
CA LEU A 186 1.45 11.82 2.75
C LEU A 186 0.30 11.35 1.88
N VAL A 187 -0.67 12.20 1.73
CA VAL A 187 -1.96 11.87 1.13
C VAL A 187 -2.17 12.72 -0.12
N GLY A 188 -2.71 12.13 -1.19
CA GLY A 188 -2.99 12.84 -2.44
C GLY A 188 -3.37 11.90 -3.59
N GLU A 189 -3.87 12.44 -4.69
CA GLU A 189 -4.25 11.71 -5.90
C GLU A 189 -3.06 11.07 -6.61
N SER A 190 -3.33 10.16 -7.56
CA SER A 190 -2.29 9.61 -8.44
C SER A 190 -1.63 10.73 -9.24
N GLY A 191 -0.30 10.68 -9.34
CA GLY A 191 0.45 11.74 -10.00
C GLY A 191 0.71 12.99 -9.16
N SER A 192 0.25 13.08 -7.89
CA SER A 192 0.51 14.23 -7.00
C SER A 192 1.97 14.35 -6.52
N GLY A 193 2.86 13.44 -6.93
CA GLY A 193 4.29 13.51 -6.60
C GLY A 193 4.73 12.70 -5.38
N LYS A 194 3.85 11.97 -4.67
CA LYS A 194 4.17 11.17 -3.47
C LYS A 194 5.34 10.21 -3.69
N SER A 195 5.23 9.34 -4.70
CA SER A 195 6.30 8.38 -5.03
C SER A 195 7.58 9.08 -5.50
N THR A 196 7.48 10.28 -6.11
CA THR A 196 8.65 11.10 -6.46
C THR A 196 9.36 11.60 -5.19
N ILE A 197 8.61 12.07 -4.18
CA ILE A 197 9.17 12.42 -2.87
C ILE A 197 9.91 11.21 -2.29
N GLY A 198 9.26 10.05 -2.19
CA GLY A 198 9.88 8.83 -1.65
C GLY A 198 11.16 8.43 -2.39
N LYS A 199 11.17 8.48 -3.73
CA LYS A 199 12.36 8.21 -4.55
C LYS A 199 13.47 9.25 -4.36
N THR A 200 13.10 10.53 -4.14
CA THR A 200 14.08 11.60 -3.86
C THR A 200 14.72 11.39 -2.49
N LEU A 201 13.95 10.99 -1.47
CA LEU A 201 14.48 10.65 -0.15
C LEU A 201 15.45 9.46 -0.18
N GLN A 202 15.24 8.50 -1.09
CA GLN A 202 16.14 7.38 -1.35
C GLN A 202 17.35 7.74 -2.25
N GLN A 203 17.45 9.01 -2.67
CA GLN A 203 18.48 9.47 -3.63
C GLN A 203 18.43 8.73 -5.00
N LEU A 204 17.27 8.17 -5.36
CA LEU A 204 17.04 7.58 -6.67
C LEU A 204 16.74 8.65 -7.72
N VAL A 205 16.23 9.80 -7.27
CA VAL A 205 15.96 11.00 -8.07
C VAL A 205 16.64 12.17 -7.41
N ALA A 206 17.36 12.98 -8.18
CA ALA A 206 17.97 14.22 -7.68
C ALA A 206 16.91 15.31 -7.51
N PRO A 207 16.89 16.08 -6.41
CA PRO A 207 16.03 17.24 -6.27
C PRO A 207 16.49 18.37 -7.20
N THR A 208 15.55 19.23 -7.61
CA THR A 208 15.86 20.47 -8.31
C THR A 208 16.31 21.56 -7.33
N SER A 209 15.65 21.64 -6.16
CA SER A 209 16.01 22.56 -5.07
C SER A 209 15.38 22.06 -3.77
N GLY A 210 15.68 22.78 -2.67
CA GLY A 210 15.27 22.40 -1.32
C GLY A 210 16.33 21.60 -0.59
N ALA A 211 16.06 21.23 0.66
CA ALA A 211 16.96 20.45 1.49
C ALA A 211 16.24 19.27 2.15
N VAL A 212 16.95 18.17 2.34
CA VAL A 212 16.47 17.03 3.11
C VAL A 212 17.52 16.67 4.14
N ARG A 213 17.13 16.70 5.40
CA ARG A 213 18.02 16.32 6.50
C ARG A 213 17.54 15.05 7.19
N TYR A 214 18.46 14.12 7.33
CA TYR A 214 18.27 12.90 8.11
C TYR A 214 19.18 12.95 9.34
N ASN A 215 18.61 12.87 10.54
CA ASN A 215 19.32 13.09 11.80
C ASN A 215 20.19 14.37 11.77
N GLY A 216 19.66 15.47 11.25
CA GLY A 216 20.33 16.77 11.13
C GLY A 216 21.33 16.91 9.98
N GLN A 217 21.72 15.83 9.29
CA GLN A 217 22.64 15.87 8.15
C GLN A 217 21.92 15.96 6.81
N ASP A 218 22.35 16.87 5.94
CA ASP A 218 21.82 16.95 4.58
C ASP A 218 22.22 15.70 3.78
N ILE A 219 21.20 14.94 3.32
CA ILE A 219 21.42 13.67 2.63
C ILE A 219 22.15 13.82 1.30
N PHE A 220 22.03 14.96 0.62
CA PHE A 220 22.63 15.18 -0.70
C PHE A 220 24.11 15.60 -0.61
N SER A 221 24.55 16.08 0.56
CA SER A 221 25.94 16.46 0.83
C SER A 221 26.76 15.34 1.46
N MET A 222 26.17 14.17 1.77
CA MET A 222 26.84 13.05 2.40
C MET A 222 27.95 12.46 1.51
N ASP A 223 29.02 12.03 2.15
CA ASP A 223 30.06 11.20 1.54
C ASP A 223 29.60 9.77 1.22
N ALA A 224 30.44 8.95 0.64
CA ALA A 224 30.10 7.57 0.28
C ALA A 224 29.67 6.73 1.49
N ALA A 225 30.35 6.89 2.63
CA ALA A 225 30.05 6.15 3.86
C ALA A 225 28.72 6.60 4.47
N GLY A 226 28.43 7.91 4.46
CA GLY A 226 27.16 8.48 4.89
C GLY A 226 25.99 7.98 4.03
N ARG A 227 26.16 7.97 2.70
CA ARG A 227 25.16 7.42 1.77
C ARG A 227 24.91 5.93 1.98
N GLN A 228 25.96 5.15 2.28
CA GLN A 228 25.79 3.73 2.57
C GLN A 228 24.98 3.51 3.87
N ARG A 229 25.24 4.28 4.92
CA ARG A 229 24.47 4.25 6.17
C ARG A 229 23.03 4.69 5.93
N LEU A 230 22.80 5.77 5.18
CA LEU A 230 21.46 6.24 4.84
C LEU A 230 20.64 5.13 4.16
N ARG A 231 21.22 4.43 3.18
CA ARG A 231 20.55 3.31 2.48
C ARG A 231 20.28 2.09 3.36
N GLN A 232 21.03 1.92 4.43
CA GLN A 232 20.76 0.90 5.44
C GLN A 232 19.62 1.33 6.37
N GLU A 233 19.62 2.59 6.83
CA GLU A 233 18.70 3.09 7.85
C GLU A 233 17.33 3.52 7.29
N ILE A 234 17.26 3.93 6.02
CA ILE A 234 16.01 4.26 5.34
C ILE A 234 15.70 3.18 4.30
N GLN A 235 14.62 2.46 4.48
CA GLN A 235 14.18 1.41 3.57
C GLN A 235 12.88 1.77 2.87
N TYR A 236 12.64 1.14 1.74
CA TYR A 236 11.46 1.41 0.90
C TYR A 236 10.66 0.14 0.66
N ILE A 237 9.35 0.19 0.91
CA ILE A 237 8.41 -0.85 0.54
C ILE A 237 7.61 -0.31 -0.64
N PHE A 238 7.81 -0.91 -1.80
CA PHE A 238 7.19 -0.48 -3.06
C PHE A 238 5.71 -0.90 -3.14
N GLN A 239 4.96 -0.19 -3.96
CA GLN A 239 3.52 -0.37 -4.20
C GLN A 239 3.18 -1.79 -4.69
N ASP A 240 3.94 -2.30 -5.66
CA ASP A 240 3.71 -3.63 -6.21
C ASP A 240 4.69 -4.65 -5.62
N PRO A 241 4.22 -5.56 -4.75
CA PRO A 241 5.06 -6.60 -4.18
C PRO A 241 5.52 -7.63 -5.22
N TYR A 242 4.80 -7.74 -6.36
CA TYR A 242 5.16 -8.66 -7.43
C TYR A 242 6.37 -8.16 -8.21
N ALA A 243 6.32 -6.91 -8.65
CA ALA A 243 7.43 -6.26 -9.36
C ALA A 243 8.66 -6.03 -8.47
N SER A 244 8.48 -6.03 -7.14
CA SER A 244 9.56 -5.77 -6.17
C SER A 244 10.47 -6.97 -5.92
N LEU A 245 10.08 -8.18 -6.33
CA LEU A 245 10.82 -9.42 -6.10
C LEU A 245 11.23 -10.05 -7.44
N ASP A 246 12.51 -10.46 -7.59
CA ASP A 246 12.92 -11.22 -8.77
C ASP A 246 12.26 -12.63 -8.73
N PRO A 247 11.35 -12.96 -9.68
CA PRO A 247 10.62 -14.22 -9.68
C PRO A 247 11.52 -15.45 -9.85
N ARG A 248 12.78 -15.26 -10.29
CA ARG A 248 13.77 -16.32 -10.48
C ARG A 248 14.61 -16.58 -9.23
N LYS A 249 14.46 -15.78 -8.19
CA LYS A 249 15.21 -15.90 -6.94
C LYS A 249 14.28 -16.37 -5.82
N THR A 250 14.84 -17.15 -4.90
CA THR A 250 14.10 -17.57 -3.71
C THR A 250 13.85 -16.42 -2.75
N VAL A 251 12.86 -16.55 -1.90
CA VAL A 251 12.58 -15.60 -0.82
C VAL A 251 13.79 -15.38 0.08
N ALA A 252 14.51 -16.47 0.40
CA ALA A 252 15.76 -16.37 1.17
C ALA A 252 16.79 -15.47 0.50
N PHE A 253 16.95 -15.57 -0.81
CA PHE A 253 17.89 -14.74 -1.56
C PHE A 253 17.51 -13.26 -1.43
N SER A 254 16.23 -12.94 -1.64
CA SER A 254 15.73 -11.56 -1.60
C SER A 254 15.86 -10.91 -0.22
N ILE A 255 15.64 -11.67 0.86
CA ILE A 255 15.78 -11.17 2.24
C ILE A 255 17.25 -11.11 2.66
N ALA A 256 18.09 -12.03 2.20
CA ALA A 256 19.52 -12.06 2.53
C ALA A 256 20.34 -11.00 1.78
N GLU A 257 19.83 -10.50 0.66
CA GLU A 257 20.54 -9.53 -0.19
C GLU A 257 20.94 -8.25 0.57
N PRO A 258 20.06 -7.54 1.31
CA PRO A 258 20.46 -6.38 2.09
C PRO A 258 21.48 -6.73 3.19
N ILE A 259 21.36 -7.90 3.82
CA ILE A 259 22.29 -8.34 4.87
C ILE A 259 23.71 -8.48 4.30
N ARG A 260 23.83 -9.09 3.10
CA ARG A 260 25.11 -9.26 2.41
C ARG A 260 25.67 -7.94 1.90
N THR A 261 24.83 -7.14 1.26
CA THR A 261 25.22 -5.85 0.65
C THR A 261 25.77 -4.87 1.70
N HIS A 262 25.18 -4.84 2.88
CA HIS A 262 25.63 -3.99 3.98
C HIS A 262 26.64 -4.67 4.92
N GLY A 263 26.98 -5.94 4.68
CA GLY A 263 27.94 -6.67 5.51
C GLY A 263 27.51 -6.85 6.97
N LEU A 264 26.18 -6.98 7.21
CA LEU A 264 25.63 -6.98 8.57
C LEU A 264 25.90 -8.27 9.35
N LEU A 265 26.08 -9.38 8.65
CA LEU A 265 26.39 -10.67 9.24
C LEU A 265 27.41 -11.41 8.38
N ALA A 266 28.30 -12.14 9.03
CA ALA A 266 29.28 -13.01 8.38
C ALA A 266 28.83 -14.46 8.39
N GLY A 267 29.00 -15.15 7.27
CA GLY A 267 28.73 -16.58 7.11
C GLY A 267 27.27 -16.91 6.76
N ASP A 268 27.12 -17.85 5.81
CA ASP A 268 25.79 -18.21 5.26
C ASP A 268 24.85 -18.82 6.32
N ALA A 269 25.37 -19.52 7.31
CA ALA A 269 24.55 -20.09 8.39
C ALA A 269 23.91 -19.02 9.27
N ALA A 270 24.64 -17.94 9.59
CA ALA A 270 24.12 -16.81 10.36
C ALA A 270 23.08 -16.03 9.55
N ILE A 271 23.35 -15.81 8.27
CA ILE A 271 22.41 -15.16 7.36
C ILE A 271 21.12 -15.99 7.21
N ALA A 272 21.23 -17.31 7.01
CA ALA A 272 20.07 -18.20 6.88
C ALA A 272 19.19 -18.21 8.14
N ARG A 273 19.81 -18.20 9.33
CA ARG A 273 19.08 -18.07 10.60
C ARG A 273 18.32 -16.75 10.67
N ARG A 274 19.01 -15.64 10.35
CA ARG A 274 18.40 -14.30 10.35
C ARG A 274 17.24 -14.19 9.38
N VAL A 275 17.33 -14.80 8.21
CA VAL A 275 16.22 -14.90 7.24
C VAL A 275 15.03 -15.61 7.85
N GLY A 276 15.26 -16.74 8.54
CA GLY A 276 14.20 -17.47 9.25
C GLY A 276 13.50 -16.61 10.32
N GLU A 277 14.27 -15.93 11.16
CA GLU A 277 13.76 -15.00 12.18
C GLU A 277 12.92 -13.87 11.57
N LEU A 278 13.37 -13.29 10.46
CA LEU A 278 12.66 -12.22 9.75
C LEU A 278 11.34 -12.72 9.16
N LEU A 279 11.30 -13.94 8.62
CA LEU A 279 10.08 -14.54 8.14
C LEU A 279 9.07 -14.78 9.29
N GLU A 280 9.52 -15.28 10.44
CA GLU A 280 8.67 -15.45 11.62
C GLU A 280 8.10 -14.11 12.11
N GLN A 281 8.91 -13.06 12.16
CA GLN A 281 8.49 -11.71 12.55
C GLN A 281 7.38 -11.13 11.69
N VAL A 282 7.32 -11.51 10.41
CA VAL A 282 6.23 -11.08 9.53
C VAL A 282 5.10 -12.12 9.44
N GLY A 283 5.09 -13.13 10.32
CA GLY A 283 4.06 -14.17 10.38
C GLY A 283 4.13 -15.19 9.26
N LEU A 284 5.32 -15.42 8.70
CA LEU A 284 5.61 -16.49 7.74
C LEU A 284 6.43 -17.59 8.40
N LYS A 285 6.44 -18.78 7.80
CA LYS A 285 7.24 -19.89 8.30
C LYS A 285 8.68 -19.85 7.77
N PRO A 286 9.69 -20.26 8.55
CA PRO A 286 11.08 -20.33 8.08
C PRO A 286 11.27 -21.19 6.81
N GLU A 287 10.47 -22.25 6.65
CA GLU A 287 10.51 -23.14 5.48
C GLU A 287 10.15 -22.40 4.17
N HIS A 288 9.41 -21.29 4.27
CA HIS A 288 9.06 -20.43 3.13
C HIS A 288 10.28 -19.77 2.49
N ALA A 289 11.42 -19.75 3.17
CA ALA A 289 12.70 -19.25 2.66
C ALA A 289 13.12 -19.86 1.32
N LYS A 290 12.79 -21.15 1.11
CA LYS A 290 13.16 -21.91 -0.09
C LYS A 290 12.21 -21.70 -1.28
N ARG A 291 11.05 -21.11 -1.06
CA ARG A 291 10.04 -20.87 -2.09
C ARG A 291 10.36 -19.67 -2.97
N TYR A 292 9.73 -19.63 -4.13
CA TYR A 292 9.79 -18.52 -5.06
C TYR A 292 8.61 -17.55 -4.89
N PRO A 293 8.73 -16.27 -5.27
CA PRO A 293 7.66 -15.29 -5.10
C PRO A 293 6.32 -15.70 -5.71
N HIS A 294 6.30 -16.40 -6.84
CA HIS A 294 5.07 -16.83 -7.50
C HIS A 294 4.28 -17.90 -6.72
N GLU A 295 4.89 -18.56 -5.73
CA GLU A 295 4.24 -19.56 -4.88
C GLU A 295 3.50 -18.94 -3.68
N PHE A 296 3.45 -17.59 -3.59
CA PHE A 296 2.84 -16.86 -2.48
C PHE A 296 1.61 -16.06 -2.94
N SER A 297 0.64 -15.91 -2.04
CA SER A 297 -0.46 -14.94 -2.22
C SER A 297 0.06 -13.50 -2.18
N GLY A 298 -0.75 -12.53 -2.63
CA GLY A 298 -0.40 -11.10 -2.59
C GLY A 298 0.02 -10.63 -1.20
N GLY A 299 -0.77 -10.94 -0.18
CA GLY A 299 -0.45 -10.59 1.22
C GLY A 299 0.80 -11.29 1.77
N GLN A 300 1.07 -12.51 1.35
CA GLN A 300 2.31 -13.21 1.73
C GLN A 300 3.53 -12.57 1.05
N ARG A 301 3.43 -12.18 -0.23
CA ARG A 301 4.50 -11.44 -0.93
C ARG A 301 4.77 -10.10 -0.25
N GLN A 302 3.72 -9.38 0.16
CA GLN A 302 3.88 -8.14 0.91
C GLN A 302 4.65 -8.34 2.21
N ARG A 303 4.35 -9.42 2.96
CA ARG A 303 5.11 -9.79 4.17
C ARG A 303 6.58 -10.09 3.86
N VAL A 304 6.89 -10.72 2.71
CA VAL A 304 8.27 -10.92 2.25
C VAL A 304 8.96 -9.59 1.95
N CYS A 305 8.28 -8.63 1.30
CA CYS A 305 8.83 -7.30 1.05
C CYS A 305 9.10 -6.54 2.35
N ILE A 306 8.22 -6.66 3.35
CA ILE A 306 8.43 -6.10 4.69
C ILE A 306 9.65 -6.77 5.35
N ALA A 307 9.75 -8.11 5.32
CA ALA A 307 10.91 -8.84 5.88
C ALA A 307 12.23 -8.41 5.22
N ARG A 308 12.23 -8.20 3.90
CA ARG A 308 13.40 -7.67 3.17
C ARG A 308 13.78 -6.27 3.64
N ALA A 309 12.81 -5.38 3.81
CA ALA A 309 13.07 -4.03 4.33
C ALA A 309 13.63 -4.07 5.76
N LEU A 310 13.13 -4.96 6.61
CA LEU A 310 13.60 -5.15 7.99
C LEU A 310 15.01 -5.76 8.08
N ALA A 311 15.49 -6.38 7.01
CA ALA A 311 16.76 -7.12 7.01
C ALA A 311 17.97 -6.23 7.25
N SER A 312 17.92 -4.95 6.82
CA SER A 312 18.96 -3.95 7.07
C SER A 312 18.90 -3.32 8.46
N ASN A 313 17.90 -3.67 9.29
CA ASN A 313 17.62 -3.05 10.59
C ASN A 313 17.38 -1.53 10.51
N PRO A 314 16.41 -1.08 9.69
CA PRO A 314 16.16 0.34 9.41
C PRO A 314 15.68 1.10 10.64
N LYS A 315 15.70 2.45 10.53
CA LYS A 315 15.08 3.41 11.46
C LYS A 315 13.83 4.03 10.88
N LEU A 316 13.82 4.23 9.56
CA LEU A 316 12.71 4.81 8.82
C LEU A 316 12.33 3.89 7.66
N ILE A 317 11.05 3.63 7.50
CA ILE A 317 10.50 2.91 6.36
C ILE A 317 9.55 3.83 5.58
N ILE A 318 9.82 3.98 4.29
CA ILE A 318 8.93 4.64 3.35
C ILE A 318 8.04 3.55 2.74
N ALA A 319 6.74 3.63 2.98
CA ALA A 319 5.75 2.65 2.51
C ALA A 319 4.89 3.29 1.41
N ASP A 320 5.14 2.93 0.15
CA ASP A 320 4.45 3.47 -1.01
C ASP A 320 3.25 2.59 -1.34
N GLU A 321 2.04 3.04 -0.95
CA GLU A 321 0.77 2.34 -1.18
C GLU A 321 0.83 0.83 -0.85
N SER A 322 1.59 0.47 0.15
CA SER A 322 2.01 -0.91 0.44
C SER A 322 0.86 -1.88 0.79
N VAL A 323 -0.36 -1.40 0.88
CA VAL A 323 -1.55 -2.22 1.20
C VAL A 323 -2.69 -2.04 0.21
N SER A 324 -2.60 -1.13 -0.76
CA SER A 324 -3.71 -0.74 -1.66
C SER A 324 -4.21 -1.89 -2.56
N ALA A 325 -3.33 -2.80 -2.94
CA ALA A 325 -3.64 -3.94 -3.83
C ALA A 325 -4.01 -5.23 -3.06
N LEU A 326 -4.34 -5.13 -1.77
CA LEU A 326 -4.63 -6.28 -0.92
C LEU A 326 -6.10 -6.29 -0.48
N ASP A 327 -6.66 -7.47 -0.29
CA ASP A 327 -7.97 -7.65 0.32
C ASP A 327 -8.05 -6.95 1.68
N VAL A 328 -9.21 -6.39 2.03
CA VAL A 328 -9.42 -5.59 3.25
C VAL A 328 -8.97 -6.31 4.52
N SER A 329 -9.25 -7.61 4.63
CA SER A 329 -8.83 -8.42 5.78
C SER A 329 -7.29 -8.56 5.87
N ILE A 330 -6.63 -8.65 4.73
CA ILE A 330 -5.16 -8.72 4.65
C ILE A 330 -4.54 -7.35 4.92
N GLN A 331 -5.16 -6.26 4.44
CA GLN A 331 -4.74 -4.89 4.77
C GLN A 331 -4.69 -4.68 6.28
N ALA A 332 -5.76 -5.01 6.99
CA ALA A 332 -5.82 -4.89 8.45
C ALA A 332 -4.71 -5.70 9.15
N GLN A 333 -4.41 -6.90 8.65
CA GLN A 333 -3.30 -7.72 9.16
C GLN A 333 -1.93 -7.07 8.95
N ILE A 334 -1.69 -6.50 7.77
CA ILE A 334 -0.42 -5.81 7.45
C ILE A 334 -0.28 -4.54 8.27
N LEU A 335 -1.35 -3.75 8.43
CA LEU A 335 -1.32 -2.54 9.26
C LEU A 335 -1.00 -2.86 10.72
N ASN A 336 -1.65 -3.88 11.31
CA ASN A 336 -1.33 -4.34 12.66
C ASN A 336 0.12 -4.84 12.78
N LEU A 337 0.62 -5.58 11.77
CA LEU A 337 2.02 -5.99 11.73
C LEU A 337 2.98 -4.79 11.74
N LEU A 338 2.71 -3.77 10.92
CA LEU A 338 3.53 -2.56 10.89
C LEU A 338 3.50 -1.81 12.23
N MET A 339 2.35 -1.73 12.89
CA MET A 339 2.21 -1.13 14.22
C MET A 339 2.99 -1.93 15.28
N ASP A 340 2.88 -3.27 15.29
CA ASP A 340 3.64 -4.13 16.20
C ASP A 340 5.16 -3.94 15.99
N LEU A 341 5.62 -3.92 14.73
CA LEU A 341 7.03 -3.67 14.38
C LEU A 341 7.50 -2.26 14.77
N GLN A 342 6.64 -1.24 14.64
CA GLN A 342 6.93 0.13 15.08
C GLN A 342 7.24 0.15 16.57
N LYS A 343 6.39 -0.48 17.37
CA LYS A 343 6.56 -0.55 18.80
C LYS A 343 7.80 -1.33 19.22
N ASP A 344 7.98 -2.53 18.65
CA ASP A 344 9.01 -3.47 19.08
C ASP A 344 10.42 -3.01 18.65
N ARG A 345 10.53 -2.25 17.55
CA ARG A 345 11.81 -1.83 16.97
C ARG A 345 12.04 -0.32 16.97
N GLY A 346 11.07 0.48 17.43
CA GLY A 346 11.14 1.94 17.39
C GLY A 346 11.22 2.50 15.98
N LEU A 347 10.52 1.88 15.02
CA LEU A 347 10.50 2.31 13.62
C LEU A 347 9.69 3.59 13.45
N SER A 348 10.12 4.45 12.54
CA SER A 348 9.31 5.53 12.00
C SER A 348 8.80 5.16 10.62
N TYR A 349 7.59 5.61 10.27
CA TYR A 349 7.01 5.36 8.96
C TYR A 349 6.68 6.65 8.22
N LEU A 350 6.98 6.68 6.93
CA LEU A 350 6.44 7.64 5.98
C LEU A 350 5.54 6.85 5.01
N CYS A 351 4.23 6.94 5.22
CA CYS A 351 3.25 6.25 4.40
C CYS A 351 2.78 7.16 3.27
N LEU A 352 2.98 6.73 2.03
CA LEU A 352 2.47 7.41 0.84
C LEU A 352 1.12 6.77 0.53
N LEU A 353 0.04 7.48 0.81
CA LEU A 353 -1.30 6.95 0.72
C LEU A 353 -2.08 7.62 -0.41
N TYR A 354 -2.97 6.83 -0.98
CA TYR A 354 -3.97 7.31 -1.89
C TYR A 354 -5.22 7.73 -1.10
N THR A 355 -5.80 8.90 -1.37
CA THR A 355 -7.09 9.27 -0.77
C THR A 355 -8.17 9.40 -1.81
N SER A 356 -9.35 8.93 -1.41
CA SER A 356 -10.61 9.33 -1.97
C SER A 356 -10.91 10.79 -1.59
N PRO A 357 -11.29 11.69 -2.53
CA PRO A 357 -11.88 12.95 -2.14
C PRO A 357 -13.11 12.66 -1.29
N SER A 358 -13.15 13.26 -0.10
CA SER A 358 -14.29 13.13 0.80
C SER A 358 -15.55 13.69 0.10
N PRO A 359 -16.72 13.06 0.24
CA PRO A 359 -17.98 13.64 -0.26
C PRO A 359 -18.26 15.04 0.28
N ARG A 360 -17.56 15.50 1.32
CA ARG A 360 -17.66 16.87 1.86
C ARG A 360 -16.97 17.93 0.99
N ASP A 361 -15.96 17.56 0.21
CA ASP A 361 -15.21 18.52 -0.61
C ASP A 361 -16.01 19.03 -1.82
N LYS A 362 -17.04 18.29 -2.22
CA LYS A 362 -17.97 18.71 -3.30
C LYS A 362 -18.96 19.80 -2.91
N ARG A 363 -18.97 20.26 -1.64
CA ARG A 363 -19.88 21.33 -1.15
C ARG A 363 -19.21 22.68 -0.98
N GLN A 364 -17.91 22.82 -1.31
CA GLN A 364 -17.15 24.07 -1.19
C GLN A 364 -16.57 24.61 -2.51
N SER A 365 -17.00 24.07 -3.65
CA SER A 365 -16.68 24.64 -4.98
C SER A 365 -17.93 25.21 -5.65
#